data_491e3004a883dcd960eea4da7eade6c7
#
_entry.id   491e3004a883dcd960eea4da7eade6c7
#
_cell.length_a   1.000
_cell.length_b   1.000
_cell.length_c   1.000
_cell.angle_alpha   90.00
_cell.angle_beta   90.00
_cell.angle_gamma   90.00
#
_symmetry.space_group_name_H-M   'P 1'
#
loop_
_entity.id
_entity.type
_entity.pdbx_description
1 polymer ?
#
loop_
_entity_poly.entity_id
_entity_poly.type
_entity_poly.pdbx_seq_one_letter_code
_entity_poly.pdbx_strand_id
1 'polypeptide(L)'
;IAAGCTPFDIGTDTGGSIRLPSHFCGIAGIKPTSGRVPCTGNALPNSGLLAPLSQPGPMAKRVDDLIYLLETIQGPDFEDPNTVPAPWHNPYDVDVTRLRVGFHLDNGISEPDTEIQNTIAATIELLLSAGIRCYESRPTGLEMAGFIYSRLFAADDGEMVDLLLEDCRTQSPSPPVAEIVHRPPGKLSASEFAQLIHLWHNYQSSMLNFFVE
;
A
#
# COMPACT_ATOMS: atom_id res chain seq x y z
N ILE A 1 5.66 -0.28 19.06
CA ILE A 1 6.81 -0.98 18.45
C ILE A 1 8.09 -0.17 18.70
N ALA A 2 8.18 1.07 18.18
CA ALA A 2 9.37 1.91 18.35
C ALA A 2 9.77 2.09 19.83
N ALA A 3 8.80 2.37 20.71
CA ALA A 3 8.98 2.53 22.14
C ALA A 3 9.17 1.21 22.92
N GLY A 4 9.10 0.05 22.26
CA GLY A 4 9.29 -1.27 22.91
C GLY A 4 8.06 -1.81 23.65
N CYS A 5 6.90 -1.19 23.50
CA CYS A 5 5.66 -1.65 24.17
C CYS A 5 5.07 -2.94 23.56
N THR A 6 5.33 -3.17 22.28
CA THR A 6 4.95 -4.39 21.56
C THR A 6 6.05 -4.80 20.58
N PRO A 7 6.28 -6.10 20.33
CA PRO A 7 7.27 -6.55 19.35
C PRO A 7 6.84 -6.30 17.91
N PHE A 8 5.55 -6.38 17.59
CA PHE A 8 4.98 -6.19 16.25
C PHE A 8 3.54 -5.72 16.32
N ASP A 9 3.00 -5.40 15.15
CA ASP A 9 1.58 -5.12 14.93
C ASP A 9 1.18 -5.55 13.51
N ILE A 10 -0.11 -5.80 13.30
CA ILE A 10 -0.70 -6.05 11.98
C ILE A 10 -1.63 -4.89 11.68
N GLY A 11 -1.25 -4.08 10.71
CA GLY A 11 -2.05 -2.96 10.24
C GLY A 11 -2.74 -3.26 8.92
N THR A 12 -3.56 -2.32 8.45
CA THR A 12 -4.14 -2.33 7.10
C THR A 12 -3.72 -1.05 6.38
N ASP A 13 -3.33 -1.17 5.13
CA ASP A 13 -2.87 -0.05 4.31
C ASP A 13 -3.73 0.06 3.04
N THR A 14 -4.51 1.13 2.96
CA THR A 14 -5.30 1.48 1.78
C THR A 14 -4.66 2.65 1.01
N GLY A 15 -4.08 3.60 1.74
CA GLY A 15 -3.45 4.80 1.19
C GLY A 15 -2.12 5.18 1.85
N GLY A 16 -1.48 4.25 2.57
CA GLY A 16 -0.22 4.48 3.27
C GLY A 16 -0.25 4.15 4.76
N SER A 17 -1.34 3.58 5.30
CA SER A 17 -1.56 3.44 6.74
C SER A 17 -0.63 2.43 7.47
N ILE A 18 0.15 1.62 6.75
CA ILE A 18 1.30 0.87 7.27
C ILE A 18 2.60 1.63 6.99
N ARG A 19 2.78 2.07 5.75
CA ARG A 19 4.04 2.65 5.26
C ARG A 19 4.35 4.01 5.91
N LEU A 20 3.36 4.89 6.03
CA LEU A 20 3.54 6.22 6.65
C LEU A 20 3.91 6.15 8.13
N PRO A 21 3.15 5.45 9.00
CA PRO A 21 3.54 5.35 10.40
C PRO A 21 4.86 4.60 10.60
N SER A 22 5.18 3.62 9.76
CA SER A 22 6.49 2.96 9.81
C SER A 22 7.62 3.95 9.52
N HIS A 23 7.46 4.80 8.50
CA HIS A 23 8.42 5.85 8.17
C HIS A 23 8.60 6.84 9.33
N PHE A 24 7.50 7.40 9.87
CA PHE A 24 7.56 8.39 10.94
C PHE A 24 8.09 7.84 12.28
N CYS A 25 7.89 6.55 12.55
CA CYS A 25 8.37 5.91 13.77
C CYS A 25 9.75 5.25 13.63
N GLY A 26 10.37 5.26 12.45
CA GLY A 26 11.65 4.62 12.20
C GLY A 26 11.63 3.11 12.43
N ILE A 27 10.54 2.44 12.00
CA ILE A 27 10.37 1.00 12.08
C ILE A 27 10.21 0.41 10.67
N ALA A 28 10.26 -0.91 10.55
CA ALA A 28 9.98 -1.61 9.33
C ALA A 28 8.47 -1.91 9.19
N GLY A 29 7.94 -1.81 7.98
CA GLY A 29 6.56 -2.17 7.66
C GLY A 29 6.44 -2.59 6.20
N ILE A 30 5.55 -3.51 5.92
CA ILE A 30 5.28 -3.97 4.57
C ILE A 30 3.78 -3.96 4.25
N LYS A 31 3.41 -3.29 3.16
CA LYS A 31 2.12 -3.49 2.50
C LYS A 31 2.31 -4.56 1.43
N PRO A 32 1.89 -5.79 1.64
CA PRO A 32 2.00 -6.86 0.65
C PRO A 32 1.19 -6.54 -0.61
N THR A 33 1.42 -7.32 -1.65
CA THR A 33 0.57 -7.31 -2.85
C THR A 33 -0.87 -7.61 -2.45
N SER A 34 -1.83 -6.86 -3.01
CA SER A 34 -3.25 -7.06 -2.73
C SER A 34 -3.67 -8.51 -3.01
N GLY A 35 -4.44 -9.08 -2.10
CA GLY A 35 -4.85 -10.48 -2.14
C GLY A 35 -3.81 -11.46 -1.57
N ARG A 36 -2.70 -11.00 -1.02
CA ARG A 36 -1.71 -11.91 -0.41
C ARG A 36 -2.04 -12.30 1.03
N VAL A 37 -2.60 -11.38 1.80
CA VAL A 37 -3.03 -11.59 3.19
C VAL A 37 -4.52 -11.33 3.26
N PRO A 38 -5.31 -12.22 3.88
CA PRO A 38 -6.75 -12.02 4.01
C PRO A 38 -7.07 -10.79 4.87
N CYS A 39 -8.14 -10.12 4.50
CA CYS A 39 -8.68 -8.99 5.27
C CYS A 39 -9.76 -9.42 6.28
N THR A 40 -10.01 -10.71 6.44
CA THR A 40 -10.99 -11.25 7.41
C THR A 40 -10.71 -10.71 8.81
N GLY A 41 -11.74 -10.26 9.50
CA GLY A 41 -11.62 -9.64 10.82
C GLY A 41 -11.14 -8.18 10.83
N ASN A 42 -10.85 -7.59 9.65
CA ASN A 42 -10.53 -6.18 9.57
C ASN A 42 -11.77 -5.30 9.82
N ALA A 43 -11.57 -4.10 10.39
CA ALA A 43 -12.66 -3.16 10.66
C ALA A 43 -13.34 -2.66 9.37
N LEU A 44 -12.58 -2.48 8.30
CA LEU A 44 -13.14 -2.16 6.98
C LEU A 44 -13.59 -3.43 6.27
N PRO A 45 -14.75 -3.43 5.61
CA PRO A 45 -15.25 -4.60 4.89
C PRO A 45 -14.28 -5.10 3.84
N ASN A 46 -14.17 -6.42 3.71
CA ASN A 46 -13.38 -7.08 2.66
C ASN A 46 -14.05 -7.01 1.28
N SER A 47 -14.99 -6.13 1.11
CA SER A 47 -15.83 -5.99 -0.09
C SER A 47 -15.90 -4.54 -0.54
N GLY A 48 -16.46 -4.32 -1.71
CA GLY A 48 -16.67 -2.99 -2.25
C GLY A 48 -15.42 -2.37 -2.88
N LEU A 49 -15.47 -1.07 -3.07
CA LEU A 49 -14.52 -0.31 -3.88
C LEU A 49 -13.11 -0.26 -3.30
N LEU A 50 -12.98 -0.34 -1.98
CA LEU A 50 -11.70 -0.24 -1.29
C LEU A 50 -10.99 -1.58 -1.11
N ALA A 51 -11.69 -2.71 -1.26
CA ALA A 51 -11.11 -4.04 -1.09
C ALA A 51 -9.84 -4.26 -1.95
N PRO A 52 -9.81 -3.92 -3.25
CA PRO A 52 -8.61 -4.10 -4.06
C PRO A 52 -7.45 -3.17 -3.70
N LEU A 53 -7.72 -2.08 -2.97
CA LEU A 53 -6.71 -1.11 -2.52
C LEU A 53 -6.19 -1.44 -1.13
N SER A 54 -7.03 -2.03 -0.29
CA SER A 54 -6.72 -2.33 1.11
C SER A 54 -5.96 -3.64 1.24
N GLN A 55 -4.89 -3.63 2.02
CA GLN A 55 -4.11 -4.84 2.26
C GLN A 55 -3.57 -4.84 3.69
N PRO A 56 -3.86 -5.88 4.50
CA PRO A 56 -3.20 -6.10 5.77
C PRO A 56 -1.72 -6.44 5.59
N GLY A 57 -0.92 -6.03 6.56
CA GLY A 57 0.50 -6.35 6.57
C GLY A 57 1.16 -6.07 7.90
N PRO A 58 2.31 -6.68 8.17
CA PRO A 58 3.02 -6.55 9.43
C PRO A 58 3.86 -5.28 9.52
N MET A 59 4.00 -4.80 10.74
CA MET A 59 4.96 -3.79 11.18
C MET A 59 5.79 -4.34 12.32
N ALA A 60 7.09 -4.13 12.29
CA ALA A 60 8.01 -4.60 13.32
C ALA A 60 9.26 -3.71 13.39
N LYS A 61 10.10 -3.92 14.38
CA LYS A 61 11.34 -3.15 14.52
C LYS A 61 12.38 -3.51 13.46
N ARG A 62 12.38 -4.74 12.95
CA ARG A 62 13.38 -5.30 12.02
C ARG A 62 12.70 -5.94 10.82
N VAL A 63 13.39 -5.93 9.69
CA VAL A 63 12.91 -6.57 8.46
C VAL A 63 12.80 -8.09 8.63
N ASP A 64 13.72 -8.73 9.37
CA ASP A 64 13.67 -10.16 9.64
C ASP A 64 12.36 -10.58 10.33
N ASP A 65 11.86 -9.75 11.26
CA ASP A 65 10.59 -10.00 11.93
C ASP A 65 9.41 -9.93 10.94
N LEU A 66 9.47 -9.04 9.92
CA LEU A 66 8.44 -8.97 8.88
C LEU A 66 8.38 -10.23 8.03
N ILE A 67 9.53 -10.89 7.79
CA ILE A 67 9.58 -12.15 7.03
C ILE A 67 8.78 -13.22 7.75
N TYR A 68 9.03 -13.44 9.03
CA TYR A 68 8.31 -14.41 9.85
C TYR A 68 6.82 -14.13 9.96
N LEU A 69 6.48 -12.84 10.18
CA LEU A 69 5.09 -12.43 10.31
C LEU A 69 4.33 -12.62 9.00
N LEU A 70 4.91 -12.18 7.87
CA LEU A 70 4.27 -12.31 6.58
C LEU A 70 4.12 -13.78 6.15
N GLU A 71 5.12 -14.61 6.39
CA GLU A 71 5.04 -16.06 6.15
C GLU A 71 3.89 -16.72 6.94
N THR A 72 3.66 -16.22 8.16
CA THR A 72 2.61 -16.76 9.05
C THR A 72 1.21 -16.35 8.63
N ILE A 73 1.01 -15.09 8.17
CA ILE A 73 -0.32 -14.53 7.95
C ILE A 73 -0.79 -14.57 6.49
N GLN A 74 0.08 -14.96 5.55
CA GLN A 74 -0.26 -14.98 4.12
C GLN A 74 -1.05 -16.23 3.73
N GLY A 75 -1.77 -16.12 2.62
CA GLY A 75 -2.50 -17.22 2.00
C GLY A 75 -3.97 -17.26 2.37
N PRO A 76 -4.77 -18.05 1.65
CA PRO A 76 -6.22 -18.06 1.81
C PRO A 76 -6.65 -18.63 3.18
N ASP A 77 -7.59 -17.94 3.80
CA ASP A 77 -8.31 -18.40 4.99
C ASP A 77 -9.69 -19.03 4.65
N PHE A 78 -10.07 -19.01 3.37
CA PHE A 78 -11.35 -19.47 2.83
C PHE A 78 -12.57 -18.64 3.26
N GLU A 79 -12.34 -17.45 3.80
CA GLU A 79 -13.38 -16.48 4.16
C GLU A 79 -13.27 -15.21 3.30
N ASP A 80 -12.05 -14.71 3.03
CA ASP A 80 -11.84 -13.58 2.13
C ASP A 80 -11.74 -14.05 0.67
N PRO A 81 -12.76 -13.74 -0.18
CA PRO A 81 -12.78 -14.16 -1.58
C PRO A 81 -11.70 -13.47 -2.44
N ASN A 82 -11.07 -12.40 -1.95
CA ASN A 82 -10.05 -11.65 -2.68
C ASN A 82 -8.64 -12.23 -2.45
N THR A 83 -8.48 -13.13 -1.48
CA THR A 83 -7.18 -13.74 -1.19
C THR A 83 -6.87 -14.86 -2.17
N VAL A 84 -5.69 -14.80 -2.78
CA VAL A 84 -5.24 -15.79 -3.75
C VAL A 84 -4.06 -16.59 -3.22
N PRO A 85 -3.96 -17.90 -3.52
CA PRO A 85 -2.78 -18.67 -3.22
C PRO A 85 -1.58 -18.09 -3.97
N ALA A 86 -0.54 -17.72 -3.25
CA ALA A 86 0.71 -17.25 -3.83
C ALA A 86 1.87 -18.03 -3.23
N PRO A 87 2.84 -18.49 -4.04
CA PRO A 87 3.98 -19.22 -3.51
C PRO A 87 4.79 -18.33 -2.56
N TRP A 88 5.29 -18.94 -1.50
CA TRP A 88 6.27 -18.32 -0.63
C TRP A 88 7.67 -18.71 -1.12
N HIS A 89 8.50 -17.71 -1.34
CA HIS A 89 9.92 -17.86 -1.60
C HIS A 89 10.68 -17.27 -0.42
N ASN A 90 11.60 -18.04 0.13
CA ASN A 90 12.42 -17.57 1.24
C ASN A 90 13.30 -16.40 0.75
N PRO A 91 13.16 -15.19 1.33
CA PRO A 91 13.96 -14.04 0.91
C PRO A 91 15.48 -14.23 1.05
N TYR A 92 15.93 -15.10 1.94
CA TYR A 92 17.36 -15.40 2.13
C TYR A 92 17.97 -16.21 0.97
N ASP A 93 17.14 -16.82 0.11
CA ASP A 93 17.61 -17.56 -1.08
C ASP A 93 17.81 -16.62 -2.28
N VAL A 94 17.48 -15.33 -2.15
CA VAL A 94 17.63 -14.35 -3.22
C VAL A 94 19.08 -13.91 -3.35
N ASP A 95 19.69 -14.15 -4.51
CA ASP A 95 20.98 -13.56 -4.86
C ASP A 95 20.83 -12.08 -5.18
N VAL A 96 21.10 -11.23 -4.19
CA VAL A 96 20.92 -9.78 -4.29
C VAL A 96 21.79 -9.15 -5.38
N THR A 97 22.93 -9.76 -5.75
CA THR A 97 23.81 -9.24 -6.80
C THR A 97 23.20 -9.34 -8.21
N ARG A 98 22.17 -10.16 -8.36
CA ARG A 98 21.40 -10.31 -9.61
C ARG A 98 20.26 -9.33 -9.74
N LEU A 99 19.93 -8.60 -8.68
CA LEU A 99 18.86 -7.61 -8.71
C LEU A 99 19.26 -6.41 -9.58
N ARG A 100 18.23 -5.79 -10.16
CA ARG A 100 18.30 -4.48 -10.79
C ARG A 100 17.45 -3.53 -9.98
N VAL A 101 18.01 -2.43 -9.54
CA VAL A 101 17.31 -1.44 -8.70
C VAL A 101 17.15 -0.15 -9.49
N GLY A 102 15.91 0.20 -9.81
CA GLY A 102 15.56 1.52 -10.30
C GLY A 102 15.37 2.49 -9.13
N PHE A 103 15.86 3.71 -9.25
CA PHE A 103 15.67 4.75 -8.24
C PHE A 103 15.41 6.11 -8.87
N HIS A 104 14.79 7.00 -8.14
CA HIS A 104 14.66 8.42 -8.46
C HIS A 104 14.69 9.25 -7.18
N LEU A 105 15.22 10.47 -7.29
CA LEU A 105 15.27 11.41 -6.16
C LEU A 105 14.03 12.31 -6.11
N ASP A 106 13.29 12.40 -7.21
CA ASP A 106 12.08 13.18 -7.36
C ASP A 106 11.04 12.37 -8.13
N ASN A 107 9.82 12.27 -7.60
CA ASN A 107 8.72 11.55 -8.22
C ASN A 107 7.95 12.39 -9.26
N GLY A 108 8.29 13.67 -9.43
CA GLY A 108 7.63 14.61 -10.34
C GLY A 108 6.27 15.13 -9.86
N ILE A 109 5.88 14.82 -8.62
CA ILE A 109 4.61 15.24 -8.00
C ILE A 109 4.88 16.24 -6.89
N SER A 110 5.85 15.93 -6.04
CA SER A 110 6.28 16.78 -4.93
C SER A 110 7.78 16.59 -4.73
N GLU A 111 8.49 17.71 -4.64
CA GLU A 111 9.92 17.69 -4.37
C GLU A 111 10.18 17.23 -2.94
N PRO A 112 10.96 16.14 -2.74
CA PRO A 112 11.28 15.68 -1.39
C PRO A 112 12.31 16.59 -0.74
N ASP A 113 12.29 16.62 0.60
CA ASP A 113 13.29 17.32 1.40
C ASP A 113 14.70 16.83 1.10
N THR A 114 15.68 17.71 1.25
CA THR A 114 17.10 17.40 1.03
C THR A 114 17.57 16.21 1.89
N GLU A 115 17.03 16.05 3.10
CA GLU A 115 17.36 14.92 3.98
C GLU A 115 16.89 13.58 3.38
N ILE A 116 15.71 13.54 2.78
CA ILE A 116 15.17 12.37 2.07
C ILE A 116 16.05 12.07 0.85
N GLN A 117 16.36 13.08 0.03
CA GLN A 117 17.20 12.92 -1.15
C GLN A 117 18.58 12.36 -0.78
N ASN A 118 19.22 12.92 0.25
CA ASN A 118 20.52 12.46 0.75
C ASN A 118 20.46 11.02 1.28
N THR A 119 19.36 10.64 1.96
CA THR A 119 19.17 9.28 2.46
C THR A 119 19.02 8.28 1.31
N ILE A 120 18.28 8.63 0.26
CA ILE A 120 18.17 7.80 -0.94
C ILE A 120 19.55 7.66 -1.60
N ALA A 121 20.27 8.77 -1.81
CA ALA A 121 21.59 8.75 -2.42
C ALA A 121 22.58 7.86 -1.61
N ALA A 122 22.63 8.01 -0.29
CA ALA A 122 23.46 7.16 0.56
C ALA A 122 23.05 5.68 0.50
N THR A 123 21.76 5.39 0.39
CA THR A 123 21.28 4.02 0.21
C THR A 123 21.75 3.42 -1.12
N ILE A 124 21.71 4.19 -2.21
CA ILE A 124 22.20 3.75 -3.51
C ILE A 124 23.70 3.45 -3.48
N GLU A 125 24.51 4.29 -2.81
CA GLU A 125 25.94 4.02 -2.63
C GLU A 125 26.21 2.70 -1.89
N LEU A 126 25.41 2.39 -0.85
CA LEU A 126 25.48 1.11 -0.15
C LEU A 126 25.15 -0.08 -1.05
N LEU A 127 24.08 0.04 -1.85
CA LEU A 127 23.65 -1.01 -2.79
C LEU A 127 24.74 -1.26 -3.87
N LEU A 128 25.30 -0.19 -4.45
CA LEU A 128 26.39 -0.28 -5.41
C LEU A 128 27.63 -0.94 -4.80
N SER A 129 27.98 -0.59 -3.55
CA SER A 129 29.12 -1.19 -2.85
C SER A 129 28.91 -2.68 -2.54
N ALA A 130 27.64 -3.11 -2.42
CA ALA A 130 27.25 -4.52 -2.29
C ALA A 130 27.18 -5.27 -3.63
N GLY A 131 27.53 -4.63 -4.76
CA GLY A 131 27.53 -5.24 -6.08
C GLY A 131 26.17 -5.27 -6.77
N ILE A 132 25.17 -4.55 -6.25
CA ILE A 132 23.84 -4.47 -6.84
C ILE A 132 23.85 -3.42 -7.96
N ARG A 133 23.17 -3.71 -9.06
CA ARG A 133 23.07 -2.78 -10.20
C ARG A 133 21.95 -1.77 -9.94
N CYS A 134 22.29 -0.49 -9.86
CA CYS A 134 21.35 0.62 -9.65
C CYS A 134 21.30 1.51 -10.90
N TYR A 135 20.10 1.95 -11.26
CA TYR A 135 19.84 2.82 -12.41
C TYR A 135 18.91 3.94 -12.00
N GLU A 136 19.21 5.17 -12.41
CA GLU A 136 18.24 6.23 -12.28
C GLU A 136 17.10 5.99 -13.27
N SER A 137 15.92 5.77 -12.75
CA SER A 137 14.74 5.46 -13.55
C SER A 137 13.47 5.77 -12.78
N ARG A 138 12.51 6.40 -13.45
CA ARG A 138 11.22 6.77 -12.89
C ARG A 138 10.09 6.35 -13.83
N PRO A 139 9.05 5.63 -13.34
CA PRO A 139 7.88 5.35 -14.14
C PRO A 139 7.21 6.64 -14.63
N THR A 140 6.71 6.63 -15.85
CA THR A 140 5.90 7.74 -16.38
C THR A 140 4.46 7.66 -15.86
N GLY A 141 3.80 8.80 -15.69
CA GLY A 141 2.39 8.86 -15.29
C GLY A 141 2.13 8.65 -13.80
N LEU A 142 3.13 8.77 -12.93
CA LEU A 142 2.95 8.64 -11.47
C LEU A 142 1.89 9.59 -10.92
N GLU A 143 1.71 10.76 -11.52
CA GLU A 143 0.69 11.76 -11.16
C GLU A 143 -0.74 11.22 -11.28
N MET A 144 -0.97 10.24 -12.16
CA MET A 144 -2.28 9.60 -12.32
C MET A 144 -2.69 8.77 -11.11
N ALA A 145 -1.73 8.28 -10.32
CA ALA A 145 -2.02 7.48 -9.12
C ALA A 145 -2.90 8.23 -8.11
N GLY A 146 -2.55 9.49 -7.83
CA GLY A 146 -3.31 10.33 -6.91
C GLY A 146 -4.73 10.62 -7.41
N PHE A 147 -4.87 10.90 -8.70
CA PHE A 147 -6.18 11.10 -9.33
C PHE A 147 -7.04 9.83 -9.23
N ILE A 148 -6.53 8.68 -9.66
CA ILE A 148 -7.26 7.41 -9.65
C ILE A 148 -7.66 7.05 -8.21
N TYR A 149 -6.72 7.14 -7.27
CA TYR A 149 -6.96 6.84 -5.86
C TYR A 149 -8.07 7.71 -5.28
N SER A 150 -7.99 9.03 -5.44
CA SER A 150 -8.98 9.95 -4.89
C SER A 150 -10.38 9.74 -5.46
N ARG A 151 -10.46 9.43 -6.76
CA ARG A 151 -11.75 9.14 -7.43
C ARG A 151 -12.33 7.80 -7.01
N LEU A 152 -11.51 6.75 -6.85
CA LEU A 152 -11.96 5.46 -6.34
C LEU A 152 -12.44 5.58 -4.89
N PHE A 153 -11.70 6.32 -4.06
CA PHE A 153 -12.03 6.49 -2.66
C PHE A 153 -13.35 7.26 -2.44
N ALA A 154 -13.68 8.18 -3.33
CA ALA A 154 -14.89 8.99 -3.25
C ALA A 154 -16.05 8.45 -4.13
N ALA A 155 -15.88 7.29 -4.76
CA ALA A 155 -16.80 6.84 -5.81
C ALA A 155 -18.21 6.53 -5.32
N ASP A 156 -18.36 6.12 -4.06
CA ASP A 156 -19.64 5.81 -3.39
C ASP A 156 -20.17 6.97 -2.52
N ASP A 157 -19.49 8.11 -2.49
CA ASP A 157 -19.82 9.26 -1.64
C ASP A 157 -19.83 8.94 -0.12
N GLY A 158 -19.00 7.98 0.28
CA GLY A 158 -18.85 7.56 1.67
C GLY A 158 -19.89 6.54 2.17
N GLU A 159 -20.77 6.05 1.30
CA GLU A 159 -21.86 5.12 1.65
C GLU A 159 -21.36 3.88 2.42
N MET A 160 -20.19 3.33 2.05
CA MET A 160 -19.60 2.19 2.76
C MET A 160 -19.16 2.53 4.19
N VAL A 161 -18.70 3.76 4.42
CA VAL A 161 -18.34 4.22 5.76
C VAL A 161 -19.58 4.46 6.59
N ASP A 162 -20.63 5.04 5.99
CA ASP A 162 -21.92 5.25 6.67
C ASP A 162 -22.53 3.92 7.12
N LEU A 163 -22.56 2.90 6.26
CA LEU A 163 -23.01 1.55 6.62
C LEU A 163 -22.20 0.96 7.79
N LEU A 164 -20.87 1.14 7.80
CA LEU A 164 -20.03 0.70 8.91
C LEU A 164 -20.35 1.44 10.20
N LEU A 165 -20.59 2.76 10.15
CA LEU A 165 -20.96 3.56 11.30
C LEU A 165 -22.33 3.13 11.87
N GLU A 166 -23.28 2.78 11.00
CA GLU A 166 -24.59 2.23 11.39
C GLU A 166 -24.44 0.88 12.09
N ASP A 167 -23.66 -0.05 11.50
CA ASP A 167 -23.40 -1.38 12.09
C ASP A 167 -22.73 -1.28 13.45
N CYS A 168 -21.79 -0.34 13.60
CA CYS A 168 -21.13 -0.03 14.86
C CYS A 168 -22.00 0.81 15.83
N ARG A 169 -23.21 1.22 15.42
CA ARG A 169 -24.11 2.14 16.17
C ARG A 169 -23.42 3.45 16.58
N THR A 170 -22.55 3.95 15.73
CA THR A 170 -21.81 5.19 15.97
C THR A 170 -22.68 6.39 15.63
N GLN A 171 -23.09 7.17 16.63
CA GLN A 171 -23.94 8.36 16.46
C GLN A 171 -23.15 9.63 16.15
N SER A 172 -21.88 9.67 16.55
CA SER A 172 -21.01 10.83 16.36
C SER A 172 -19.61 10.37 15.98
N PRO A 173 -19.31 10.29 14.67
CA PRO A 173 -17.97 9.96 14.23
C PRO A 173 -16.97 11.06 14.62
N SER A 174 -15.70 10.69 14.76
CA SER A 174 -14.64 11.68 14.98
C SER A 174 -14.51 12.63 13.79
N PRO A 175 -14.05 13.88 13.98
CA PRO A 175 -13.94 14.84 12.88
C PRO A 175 -13.18 14.32 11.66
N PRO A 176 -12.04 13.60 11.77
CA PRO A 176 -11.37 13.03 10.60
C PRO A 176 -12.22 12.02 9.83
N VAL A 177 -13.02 11.21 10.51
CA VAL A 177 -13.94 10.26 9.87
C VAL A 177 -15.07 11.00 9.17
N ALA A 178 -15.68 11.99 9.82
CA ALA A 178 -16.73 12.82 9.22
C ALA A 178 -16.24 13.54 7.93
N GLU A 179 -14.98 14.00 7.91
CA GLU A 179 -14.38 14.61 6.72
C GLU A 179 -14.15 13.61 5.59
N ILE A 180 -13.94 12.33 5.90
CA ILE A 180 -13.73 11.28 4.89
C ILE A 180 -15.06 10.90 4.23
N VAL A 181 -16.14 10.83 4.97
CA VAL A 181 -17.44 10.33 4.52
C VAL A 181 -18.03 11.19 3.38
N HIS A 182 -17.83 12.50 3.40
CA HIS A 182 -18.47 13.42 2.44
C HIS A 182 -17.46 14.18 1.57
N ARG A 183 -16.48 13.47 1.01
CA ARG A 183 -15.48 14.09 0.13
C ARG A 183 -16.01 14.34 -1.29
N PRO A 184 -15.84 15.57 -1.83
CA PRO A 184 -16.05 15.79 -3.25
C PRO A 184 -15.12 14.88 -4.09
N PRO A 185 -15.54 14.42 -5.26
CA PRO A 185 -16.60 14.92 -6.09
C PRO A 185 -17.97 14.27 -5.93
N GLY A 186 -18.18 13.38 -4.95
CA GLY A 186 -19.45 12.71 -4.76
C GLY A 186 -19.63 11.46 -5.62
N LYS A 187 -20.81 10.87 -5.53
CA LYS A 187 -21.18 9.58 -6.12
C LYS A 187 -20.98 9.56 -7.64
N LEU A 188 -20.27 8.55 -8.12
CA LEU A 188 -20.10 8.32 -9.55
C LEU A 188 -21.31 7.57 -10.13
N SER A 189 -21.67 7.90 -11.37
CA SER A 189 -22.54 7.04 -12.15
C SER A 189 -21.84 5.71 -12.49
N ALA A 190 -22.63 4.66 -12.79
CA ALA A 190 -22.06 3.37 -13.19
C ALA A 190 -21.14 3.48 -14.41
N SER A 191 -21.46 4.39 -15.35
CA SER A 191 -20.62 4.62 -16.54
C SER A 191 -19.27 5.27 -16.18
N GLU A 192 -19.28 6.30 -15.33
CA GLU A 192 -18.06 6.96 -14.85
C GLU A 192 -17.19 6.01 -14.04
N PHE A 193 -17.81 5.19 -13.20
CA PHE A 193 -17.12 4.17 -12.45
C PHE A 193 -16.45 3.13 -13.35
N ALA A 194 -17.15 2.63 -14.37
CA ALA A 194 -16.59 1.69 -15.35
C ALA A 194 -15.38 2.29 -16.10
N GLN A 195 -15.45 3.57 -16.48
CA GLN A 195 -14.34 4.29 -17.10
C GLN A 195 -13.15 4.43 -16.14
N LEU A 196 -13.41 4.71 -14.87
CA LEU A 196 -12.38 4.83 -13.84
C LEU A 196 -11.66 3.49 -13.61
N ILE A 197 -12.40 2.38 -13.55
CA ILE A 197 -11.81 1.03 -13.43
C ILE A 197 -10.94 0.71 -14.65
N HIS A 198 -11.40 1.05 -15.86
CA HIS A 198 -10.59 0.87 -17.07
C HIS A 198 -9.29 1.69 -17.02
N LEU A 199 -9.37 2.94 -16.60
CA LEU A 199 -8.20 3.81 -16.41
C LEU A 199 -7.23 3.22 -15.38
N TRP A 200 -7.74 2.73 -14.27
CA TRP A 200 -6.93 2.09 -13.22
C TRP A 200 -6.20 0.84 -13.73
N HIS A 201 -6.89 -0.05 -14.45
CA HIS A 201 -6.26 -1.24 -15.03
C HIS A 201 -5.16 -0.88 -16.05
N ASN A 202 -5.41 0.13 -16.89
CA ASN A 202 -4.38 0.62 -17.83
C ASN A 202 -3.16 1.19 -17.10
N TYR A 203 -3.39 1.92 -16.02
CA TYR A 203 -2.33 2.43 -15.16
C TYR A 203 -1.52 1.29 -14.53
N GLN A 204 -2.18 0.29 -13.94
CA GLN A 204 -1.51 -0.89 -13.38
C GLN A 204 -0.67 -1.61 -14.44
N SER A 205 -1.21 -1.80 -15.66
CA SER A 205 -0.48 -2.42 -16.76
C SER A 205 0.77 -1.62 -17.16
N SER A 206 0.68 -0.29 -17.20
CA SER A 206 1.83 0.56 -17.50
C SER A 206 2.93 0.45 -16.43
N MET A 207 2.54 0.36 -15.15
CA MET A 207 3.49 0.15 -14.04
C MET A 207 4.15 -1.23 -14.12
N LEU A 208 3.39 -2.28 -14.44
CA LEU A 208 3.95 -3.63 -14.63
C LEU A 208 4.95 -3.67 -15.78
N ASN A 209 4.65 -3.04 -16.91
CA ASN A 209 5.55 -2.96 -18.06
C ASN A 209 6.87 -2.29 -17.70
N PHE A 210 6.85 -1.23 -16.89
CA PHE A 210 8.07 -0.58 -16.40
C PHE A 210 9.03 -1.54 -15.68
N PHE A 211 8.53 -2.55 -14.98
CA PHE A 211 9.36 -3.52 -14.28
C PHE A 211 9.89 -4.66 -15.18
N VAL A 212 9.39 -4.77 -16.41
CA VAL A 212 9.84 -5.79 -17.39
C VAL A 212 10.95 -5.25 -18.28
N GLU A 213 10.96 -3.95 -18.57
CA GLU A 213 12.00 -3.26 -19.33
C GLU A 213 13.29 -3.10 -18.50
#